data_0e3aebb68befd7564a3e9bbbf292c3c8
#
_entry.id   0e3aebb68befd7564a3e9bbbf292c3c8
#
_cell.length_a   1.000
_cell.length_b   1.000
_cell.length_c   1.000
_cell.angle_alpha   90.00
_cell.angle_beta   90.00
_cell.angle_gamma   90.00
#
_symmetry.space_group_name_H-M   'P 1'
#
loop_
_entity.id
_entity.type
_entity.pdbx_description
1 polymer ?
#
loop_
_entity_poly.entity_id
_entity_poly.type
_entity_poly.pdbx_seq_one_letter_code
_entity_poly.pdbx_strand_id
1 'polypeptide(L)'
;MQIKKHKFFSHKLSLLAPVFTLFASIASIFTLILLTSNSSTFAAPGAVGTPTTVSFALDAMSVDFHFTPAELSASTFKQDAINASISTNNSTGFTFYVSSIDEDTNLNHTDSSVTTKIASITSPLVESNFTPKSWAYSADGVNFKPIPKASAPDTVLTTTNTTGQRARVEFGVKVSPDLNSGTYSKQVLFTAVTNAAPATATFLPGPQFNNLLANIAPASSAVPAKHFKKSTTAPANIATATVVSTADSGRPIYMWYDNVDQTIYWWSEVDDVFANEDSSSMFSYTYGRHSKLDTLDLSGINTINVKNMSRFFFGNKLQNLDLLALDTRNVENMSYMFGLFNSTILPDLTKLNTGNVKDMSYMFISANFPSFDLRHFDTHNVETMHGMFTQTGATSINLSGWDVRKNRDVLEMFRSNQSVKTIDMSGWKNDSLELMDSLFSDLPALESINLTGFTTNNVRSFTQTFSKLPR
;
A
#
# COMPACT_ATOMS: atom_id res chain seq x y z
N MET A 1 -5.08 50.65 -10.78
CA MET A 1 -5.26 49.32 -11.38
C MET A 1 -5.65 48.37 -10.23
N GLN A 2 -6.93 48.06 -10.11
CA GLN A 2 -7.47 47.31 -8.99
C GLN A 2 -7.31 45.80 -9.24
N ILE A 3 -6.67 45.07 -8.33
CA ILE A 3 -6.61 43.62 -8.34
C ILE A 3 -7.79 43.10 -7.53
N LYS A 4 -8.76 42.49 -8.20
CA LYS A 4 -9.89 41.80 -7.57
C LYS A 4 -9.39 40.52 -6.86
N LYS A 5 -9.61 40.47 -5.54
CA LYS A 5 -9.49 39.23 -4.75
C LYS A 5 -10.62 38.27 -5.12
N HIS A 6 -10.31 37.14 -5.72
CA HIS A 6 -11.25 36.04 -5.84
C HIS A 6 -11.35 35.32 -4.47
N LYS A 7 -12.54 35.37 -3.89
CA LYS A 7 -12.92 34.51 -2.77
C LYS A 7 -13.09 33.10 -3.27
N PHE A 8 -12.28 32.18 -2.75
CA PHE A 8 -12.56 30.75 -2.86
C PHE A 8 -13.82 30.44 -2.04
N PHE A 9 -14.90 30.08 -2.74
CA PHE A 9 -16.06 29.46 -2.12
C PHE A 9 -15.72 28.00 -1.82
N SER A 10 -15.57 27.68 -0.53
CA SER A 10 -15.61 26.29 -0.09
C SER A 10 -17.05 25.80 -0.21
N HIS A 11 -17.36 25.06 -1.24
CA HIS A 11 -18.62 24.34 -1.33
C HIS A 11 -18.53 23.14 -0.37
N LYS A 12 -19.09 23.32 0.83
CA LYS A 12 -19.54 22.18 1.63
C LYS A 12 -20.75 21.58 0.90
N LEU A 13 -20.52 20.54 0.10
CA LEU A 13 -21.60 19.69 -0.36
C LEU A 13 -22.06 18.88 0.84
N SER A 14 -23.22 19.25 1.42
CA SER A 14 -23.91 18.39 2.38
C SER A 14 -24.48 17.19 1.62
N LEU A 15 -23.93 16.01 1.88
CA LEU A 15 -24.56 14.76 1.48
C LEU A 15 -25.93 14.66 2.16
N LEU A 16 -26.99 14.57 1.37
CA LEU A 16 -28.30 14.16 1.87
C LEU A 16 -28.23 12.69 2.24
N ALA A 17 -28.04 12.43 3.53
CA ALA A 17 -28.12 11.10 4.10
C ALA A 17 -29.57 10.74 4.42
N PRO A 18 -29.96 9.46 4.45
CA PRO A 18 -31.29 9.05 4.85
C PRO A 18 -31.57 9.44 6.30
N VAL A 19 -32.70 10.08 6.50
CA VAL A 19 -33.20 10.54 7.80
C VAL A 19 -34.23 9.53 8.30
N PHE A 20 -34.09 9.11 9.54
CA PHE A 20 -34.99 8.16 10.22
C PHE A 20 -35.78 8.85 11.30
N THR A 21 -37.00 8.36 11.46
CA THR A 21 -37.85 8.80 12.55
C THR A 21 -38.09 7.62 13.48
N LEU A 22 -37.65 7.74 14.73
CA LEU A 22 -37.91 6.82 15.79
C LEU A 22 -39.16 7.29 16.55
N PHE A 23 -40.18 6.41 16.62
CA PHE A 23 -41.43 6.71 17.31
C PHE A 23 -41.61 5.81 18.52
N ALA A 24 -41.93 6.38 19.65
CA ALA A 24 -42.45 5.66 20.82
C ALA A 24 -43.87 6.12 21.10
N SER A 25 -44.83 5.20 21.01
CA SER A 25 -46.25 5.52 21.15
C SER A 25 -46.82 4.99 22.44
N ILE A 26 -47.63 5.84 23.07
CA ILE A 26 -48.53 5.50 24.16
C ILE A 26 -49.97 5.50 23.60
N ALA A 27 -50.37 4.34 23.13
CA ALA A 27 -51.75 4.06 22.61
C ALA A 27 -52.16 4.91 21.39
N SER A 28 -51.64 4.66 20.20
CA SER A 28 -52.28 4.78 18.88
C SER A 28 -51.30 4.64 17.72
N ILE A 29 -51.78 4.33 16.54
CA ILE A 29 -51.18 3.88 15.28
C ILE A 29 -50.28 4.94 14.62
N PHE A 30 -49.21 4.50 13.94
CA PHE A 30 -48.13 5.25 13.37
C PHE A 30 -48.12 5.37 11.86
N THR A 31 -47.51 6.43 11.36
CA THR A 31 -47.09 6.59 9.95
C THR A 31 -45.68 7.17 9.84
N LEU A 32 -44.84 6.54 9.05
CA LEU A 32 -43.48 6.84 8.73
C LEU A 32 -43.36 7.76 7.51
N ILE A 33 -42.37 8.65 7.50
CA ILE A 33 -41.95 9.40 6.31
C ILE A 33 -40.54 8.97 5.89
N LEU A 34 -40.48 8.49 4.65
CA LEU A 34 -39.24 7.99 3.99
C LEU A 34 -38.51 9.08 3.27
N LEU A 35 -37.18 9.11 3.36
CA LEU A 35 -36.31 9.81 2.43
C LEU A 35 -35.29 8.84 1.85
N THR A 36 -35.29 8.70 0.54
CA THR A 36 -34.44 7.78 -0.20
C THR A 36 -32.98 8.25 -0.30
N SER A 37 -32.04 7.32 -0.18
CA SER A 37 -30.61 7.57 -0.35
C SER A 37 -30.25 7.80 -1.82
N ASN A 38 -29.57 8.89 -2.14
CA ASN A 38 -28.85 9.02 -3.40
C ASN A 38 -27.35 8.72 -3.13
N SER A 39 -26.80 7.77 -3.91
CA SER A 39 -25.36 7.54 -3.93
C SER A 39 -24.66 8.73 -4.55
N SER A 40 -23.73 9.35 -3.83
CA SER A 40 -22.86 10.40 -4.37
C SER A 40 -21.49 9.84 -4.68
N THR A 41 -21.01 10.14 -5.90
CA THR A 41 -19.67 9.82 -6.35
C THR A 41 -18.78 11.04 -6.20
N PHE A 42 -17.65 10.89 -5.50
CA PHE A 42 -16.60 11.91 -5.46
C PHE A 42 -15.35 11.37 -6.16
N ALA A 43 -14.93 12.05 -7.22
CA ALA A 43 -13.61 11.86 -7.79
C ALA A 43 -12.67 12.93 -7.23
N ALA A 44 -11.51 12.53 -6.71
CA ALA A 44 -10.42 13.44 -6.42
C ALA A 44 -9.91 14.01 -7.77
N PRO A 45 -9.58 15.30 -7.86
CA PRO A 45 -9.03 15.87 -9.10
C PRO A 45 -7.71 15.18 -9.43
N GLY A 46 -7.66 14.48 -10.57
CA GLY A 46 -6.43 13.86 -11.11
C GLY A 46 -6.35 12.34 -11.08
N ALA A 47 -7.30 11.62 -10.47
CA ALA A 47 -7.29 10.17 -10.49
C ALA A 47 -7.97 9.61 -11.76
N VAL A 48 -7.21 8.92 -12.59
CA VAL A 48 -7.75 8.07 -13.67
C VAL A 48 -8.16 6.74 -13.03
N GLY A 49 -9.31 6.74 -12.32
CA GLY A 49 -9.86 5.55 -11.67
C GLY A 49 -11.38 5.66 -11.52
N THR A 50 -12.06 4.53 -11.32
CA THR A 50 -13.48 4.54 -10.97
C THR A 50 -13.69 5.31 -9.66
N PRO A 51 -14.66 6.25 -9.59
CA PRO A 51 -14.93 6.98 -8.35
C PRO A 51 -15.19 6.04 -7.18
N THR A 52 -14.65 6.37 -6.01
CA THR A 52 -14.95 5.63 -4.80
C THR A 52 -16.39 5.91 -4.38
N THR A 53 -17.15 4.85 -4.10
CA THR A 53 -18.55 4.93 -3.72
C THR A 53 -18.80 4.13 -2.46
N VAL A 54 -19.74 4.58 -1.65
CA VAL A 54 -20.35 3.78 -0.59
C VAL A 54 -21.85 3.85 -0.74
N SER A 55 -22.53 2.72 -0.56
CA SER A 55 -23.97 2.61 -0.56
C SER A 55 -24.42 1.80 0.64
N PHE A 56 -25.58 2.10 1.18
CA PHE A 56 -26.20 1.28 2.21
C PHE A 56 -27.71 1.18 2.01
N ALA A 57 -28.27 0.07 2.48
CA ALA A 57 -29.70 -0.18 2.56
C ALA A 57 -30.05 -0.60 3.98
N LEU A 58 -31.23 -0.23 4.41
CA LEU A 58 -31.76 -0.56 5.73
C LEU A 58 -32.93 -1.50 5.57
N ASP A 59 -33.08 -2.43 6.51
CA ASP A 59 -34.18 -3.39 6.52
C ASP A 59 -35.51 -2.80 7.03
N ALA A 60 -35.41 -1.70 7.80
CA ALA A 60 -36.56 -0.95 8.29
C ALA A 60 -36.26 0.55 8.26
N MET A 61 -37.30 1.35 8.13
CA MET A 61 -37.25 2.79 8.09
C MET A 61 -37.75 3.44 9.38
N SER A 62 -38.27 2.66 10.32
CA SER A 62 -38.66 3.06 11.66
C SER A 62 -38.47 1.91 12.63
N VAL A 63 -38.37 2.29 13.89
CA VAL A 63 -38.55 1.41 15.04
C VAL A 63 -39.71 1.96 15.83
N ASP A 64 -40.74 1.12 16.01
CA ASP A 64 -42.01 1.52 16.62
C ASP A 64 -42.24 0.76 17.94
N PHE A 65 -42.33 1.49 19.03
CA PHE A 65 -42.59 0.95 20.35
C PHE A 65 -44.05 1.25 20.77
N HIS A 66 -44.84 0.23 20.98
CA HIS A 66 -46.20 0.34 21.49
C HIS A 66 -46.25 -0.12 22.95
N PHE A 67 -46.78 0.71 23.82
CA PHE A 67 -46.89 0.43 25.25
C PHE A 67 -48.38 0.41 25.66
N THR A 68 -48.77 -0.65 26.31
CA THR A 68 -50.08 -0.76 26.96
C THR A 68 -50.13 0.02 28.28
N PRO A 69 -51.32 0.37 28.82
CA PRO A 69 -51.40 1.00 30.13
C PRO A 69 -50.75 0.20 31.26
N ALA A 70 -50.77 -1.13 31.19
CA ALA A 70 -50.12 -1.98 32.19
C ALA A 70 -48.57 -1.87 32.09
N GLU A 71 -48.00 -1.83 30.87
CA GLU A 71 -46.57 -1.67 30.65
C GLU A 71 -46.06 -0.28 31.05
N LEU A 72 -46.89 0.75 30.88
CA LEU A 72 -46.62 2.08 31.38
C LEU A 72 -46.52 2.09 32.89
N SER A 73 -47.52 1.51 33.57
CA SER A 73 -47.56 1.43 35.04
C SER A 73 -46.39 0.61 35.59
N ALA A 74 -45.89 -0.36 34.84
CA ALA A 74 -44.72 -1.16 35.20
C ALA A 74 -43.36 -0.51 34.81
N SER A 75 -43.36 0.65 34.17
CA SER A 75 -42.15 1.29 33.62
C SER A 75 -41.33 0.35 32.76
N THR A 76 -42.00 -0.34 31.83
CA THR A 76 -41.40 -1.39 31.00
C THR A 76 -40.32 -0.82 30.06
N PHE A 77 -39.26 -1.58 29.85
CA PHE A 77 -38.24 -1.37 28.83
C PHE A 77 -38.62 -2.18 27.59
N LYS A 78 -38.44 -1.58 26.40
CA LYS A 78 -38.49 -2.27 25.12
C LYS A 78 -37.30 -1.85 24.26
N GLN A 79 -36.86 -2.80 23.42
CA GLN A 79 -35.81 -2.54 22.43
C GLN A 79 -36.17 -3.18 21.09
N ASP A 80 -35.68 -2.54 20.02
CA ASP A 80 -35.78 -3.06 18.65
C ASP A 80 -34.67 -2.46 17.80
N ALA A 81 -34.38 -3.05 16.63
CA ALA A 81 -33.18 -2.71 15.87
C ALA A 81 -33.46 -2.47 14.38
N ILE A 82 -32.60 -1.66 13.81
CA ILE A 82 -32.46 -1.48 12.36
C ILE A 82 -31.13 -2.12 11.94
N ASN A 83 -31.17 -2.95 10.88
CA ASN A 83 -29.98 -3.51 10.28
C ASN A 83 -29.66 -2.78 8.98
N ALA A 84 -28.41 -2.33 8.86
CA ALA A 84 -27.87 -1.73 7.67
C ALA A 84 -26.99 -2.74 6.93
N SER A 85 -27.16 -2.87 5.61
CA SER A 85 -26.25 -3.58 4.72
C SER A 85 -25.46 -2.54 3.94
N ILE A 86 -24.15 -2.47 4.13
CA ILE A 86 -23.29 -1.43 3.56
C ILE A 86 -22.31 -2.07 2.60
N SER A 87 -22.07 -1.45 1.45
CA SER A 87 -21.08 -1.86 0.46
C SER A 87 -20.28 -0.67 -0.07
N THR A 88 -19.05 -0.92 -0.48
CA THR A 88 -18.15 0.09 -1.06
C THR A 88 -17.21 -0.54 -2.07
N ASN A 89 -16.76 0.23 -3.06
CA ASN A 89 -15.64 -0.11 -3.94
C ASN A 89 -14.32 0.54 -3.46
N ASN A 90 -14.33 1.26 -2.33
CA ASN A 90 -13.16 1.90 -1.78
C ASN A 90 -12.26 0.89 -1.07
N SER A 91 -11.00 0.77 -1.51
CA SER A 91 -10.02 -0.17 -0.92
C SER A 91 -9.69 0.11 0.55
N THR A 92 -9.88 1.35 1.00
CA THR A 92 -9.70 1.75 2.41
C THR A 92 -10.98 1.60 3.24
N GLY A 93 -12.05 1.11 2.62
CA GLY A 93 -13.31 0.86 3.32
C GLY A 93 -14.18 2.09 3.51
N PHE A 94 -14.99 2.06 4.54
CA PHE A 94 -15.95 3.11 4.88
C PHE A 94 -16.09 3.24 6.40
N THR A 95 -16.67 4.37 6.82
CA THR A 95 -17.15 4.56 8.19
C THR A 95 -18.65 4.84 8.16
N PHE A 96 -19.40 4.17 9.04
CA PHE A 96 -20.84 4.28 9.19
C PHE A 96 -21.18 4.92 10.53
N TYR A 97 -21.97 5.98 10.50
CA TYR A 97 -22.29 6.82 11.66
C TYR A 97 -23.78 6.81 11.97
N VAL A 98 -24.09 7.11 13.22
CA VAL A 98 -25.43 7.43 13.72
C VAL A 98 -25.42 8.78 14.42
N SER A 99 -26.47 9.59 14.25
CA SER A 99 -26.71 10.82 15.01
C SER A 99 -28.19 11.17 15.08
N SER A 100 -28.56 12.07 15.99
CA SER A 100 -29.80 12.81 15.85
C SER A 100 -29.74 13.72 14.61
N ILE A 101 -30.88 14.11 14.05
CA ILE A 101 -30.94 15.07 12.95
C ILE A 101 -30.53 16.49 13.37
N ASP A 102 -30.65 16.79 14.67
CA ASP A 102 -30.38 18.08 15.26
C ASP A 102 -29.65 17.95 16.61
N GLU A 103 -29.50 19.04 17.35
CA GLU A 103 -28.85 19.05 18.66
C GLU A 103 -29.73 18.59 19.83
N ASP A 104 -31.04 18.50 19.65
CA ASP A 104 -31.96 17.89 20.63
C ASP A 104 -31.97 16.38 20.46
N THR A 105 -31.53 15.64 21.44
CA THR A 105 -31.44 14.19 21.43
C THR A 105 -32.62 13.50 22.13
N ASN A 106 -33.66 14.22 22.51
CA ASN A 106 -34.81 13.67 23.20
C ASN A 106 -35.88 13.15 22.21
N LEU A 107 -36.68 12.17 22.65
CA LEU A 107 -37.94 11.87 22.02
C LEU A 107 -38.95 12.92 22.48
N ASN A 108 -39.44 13.73 21.56
CA ASN A 108 -40.38 14.80 21.82
C ASN A 108 -41.80 14.35 21.51
N HIS A 109 -42.79 14.80 22.28
CA HIS A 109 -44.20 14.56 21.97
C HIS A 109 -44.57 15.23 20.65
N THR A 110 -45.39 14.60 19.83
CA THR A 110 -45.81 15.13 18.50
C THR A 110 -46.73 16.35 18.66
N ASP A 111 -47.48 16.47 19.76
CA ASP A 111 -48.16 17.69 20.11
C ASP A 111 -47.19 18.64 20.86
N SER A 112 -46.85 19.76 20.23
CA SER A 112 -45.91 20.73 20.75
C SER A 112 -46.34 21.43 22.05
N SER A 113 -47.62 21.34 22.44
CA SER A 113 -48.12 21.83 23.71
C SER A 113 -47.74 20.93 24.90
N VAL A 114 -47.37 19.68 24.63
CA VAL A 114 -46.87 18.73 25.63
C VAL A 114 -45.37 18.86 25.80
N THR A 115 -44.98 19.29 26.98
CA THR A 115 -43.55 19.55 27.28
C THR A 115 -42.78 18.32 27.81
N THR A 116 -43.52 17.26 28.17
CA THR A 116 -42.92 16.00 28.64
C THR A 116 -42.11 15.34 27.53
N LYS A 117 -40.89 14.88 27.84
CA LYS A 117 -39.97 14.25 26.91
C LYS A 117 -39.49 12.91 27.47
N ILE A 118 -39.05 12.02 26.55
CA ILE A 118 -38.26 10.86 26.93
C ILE A 118 -36.79 11.22 26.61
N ALA A 119 -35.99 11.41 27.65
CA ALA A 119 -34.65 11.96 27.53
C ALA A 119 -33.65 10.89 26.97
N SER A 120 -32.70 11.33 26.17
CA SER A 120 -31.52 10.51 25.93
C SER A 120 -30.75 10.30 27.23
N ILE A 121 -30.22 9.07 27.45
CA ILE A 121 -29.30 8.85 28.58
C ILE A 121 -28.06 9.76 28.45
N THR A 122 -27.34 9.99 29.55
CA THR A 122 -26.18 10.91 29.59
C THR A 122 -24.84 10.17 29.61
N SER A 123 -24.84 8.89 29.91
CA SER A 123 -23.65 8.03 29.96
C SER A 123 -24.02 6.61 29.51
N PRO A 124 -23.07 5.83 28.98
CA PRO A 124 -23.31 4.43 28.59
C PRO A 124 -23.81 3.58 29.76
N LEU A 125 -24.80 2.70 29.49
CA LEU A 125 -25.36 1.78 30.47
C LEU A 125 -25.89 0.49 29.80
N VAL A 126 -26.17 -0.53 30.61
CA VAL A 126 -26.85 -1.76 30.18
C VAL A 126 -28.35 -1.65 30.45
N GLU A 127 -29.15 -2.52 29.83
CA GLU A 127 -30.63 -2.54 29.91
C GLU A 127 -31.15 -2.38 31.36
N SER A 128 -30.61 -3.13 32.30
CA SER A 128 -31.06 -3.13 33.71
C SER A 128 -30.94 -1.78 34.40
N ASN A 129 -30.10 -0.90 33.90
CA ASN A 129 -29.77 0.40 34.51
C ASN A 129 -30.56 1.57 33.89
N PHE A 130 -31.46 1.31 32.93
CA PHE A 130 -32.30 2.38 32.38
C PHE A 130 -33.18 2.99 33.46
N THR A 131 -33.18 4.29 33.53
CA THR A 131 -34.14 5.04 34.33
C THR A 131 -35.45 5.26 33.57
N PRO A 132 -36.62 5.36 34.24
CA PRO A 132 -37.87 5.73 33.58
C PRO A 132 -37.75 7.05 32.78
N LYS A 133 -38.44 7.16 31.65
CA LYS A 133 -38.39 8.27 30.68
C LYS A 133 -37.03 8.46 30.03
N SER A 134 -36.36 7.34 29.71
CA SER A 134 -35.06 7.42 29.01
C SER A 134 -35.03 6.53 27.78
N TRP A 135 -34.20 6.90 26.82
CA TRP A 135 -33.92 6.13 25.62
C TRP A 135 -32.46 6.26 25.20
N ALA A 136 -32.00 5.31 24.39
CA ALA A 136 -30.63 5.20 23.97
C ALA A 136 -30.50 4.34 22.71
N TYR A 137 -29.28 4.26 22.13
CA TYR A 137 -28.97 3.31 21.10
C TYR A 137 -27.81 2.38 21.50
N SER A 138 -27.71 1.23 20.85
CA SER A 138 -26.61 0.29 20.99
C SER A 138 -26.17 -0.23 19.61
N ALA A 139 -24.87 -0.41 19.41
CA ALA A 139 -24.29 -1.03 18.23
C ALA A 139 -23.87 -2.50 18.48
N ASP A 140 -23.85 -2.94 19.73
CA ASP A 140 -23.49 -4.30 20.15
C ASP A 140 -24.64 -5.09 20.78
N GLY A 141 -25.81 -4.45 20.96
CA GLY A 141 -27.00 -5.04 21.57
C GLY A 141 -26.93 -5.18 23.10
N VAL A 142 -25.87 -4.72 23.74
CA VAL A 142 -25.62 -4.87 25.19
C VAL A 142 -25.39 -3.53 25.87
N ASN A 143 -24.49 -2.71 25.30
CA ASN A 143 -24.06 -1.43 25.85
C ASN A 143 -24.83 -0.30 25.13
N PHE A 144 -25.78 0.28 25.82
CA PHE A 144 -26.53 1.42 25.29
C PHE A 144 -25.79 2.72 25.56
N LYS A 145 -25.70 3.54 24.52
CA LYS A 145 -25.04 4.87 24.53
C LYS A 145 -26.06 6.00 24.41
N PRO A 146 -25.71 7.21 24.86
CA PRO A 146 -26.50 8.40 24.55
C PRO A 146 -26.73 8.55 23.05
N ILE A 147 -27.91 9.03 22.65
CA ILE A 147 -28.13 9.40 21.25
C ILE A 147 -27.16 10.56 20.90
N PRO A 148 -26.32 10.40 19.87
CA PRO A 148 -25.36 11.45 19.53
C PRO A 148 -26.05 12.61 18.82
N LYS A 149 -25.51 13.80 19.03
CA LYS A 149 -26.00 15.05 18.40
C LYS A 149 -25.61 15.09 16.92
N ALA A 150 -26.31 15.94 16.16
CA ALA A 150 -25.97 16.17 14.75
C ALA A 150 -24.54 16.69 14.56
N SER A 151 -24.07 17.55 15.47
CA SER A 151 -22.71 18.11 15.45
C SER A 151 -21.61 17.12 15.84
N ALA A 152 -21.97 15.98 16.47
CA ALA A 152 -21.03 14.97 16.97
C ALA A 152 -21.58 13.56 16.73
N PRO A 153 -21.64 13.09 15.47
CA PRO A 153 -22.07 11.72 15.14
C PRO A 153 -21.18 10.66 15.80
N ASP A 154 -21.76 9.56 16.26
CA ASP A 154 -20.97 8.44 16.78
C ASP A 154 -20.75 7.38 15.69
N THR A 155 -19.58 6.76 15.74
CA THR A 155 -19.21 5.67 14.83
C THR A 155 -19.85 4.37 15.26
N VAL A 156 -20.63 3.77 14.35
CA VAL A 156 -21.23 2.44 14.51
C VAL A 156 -20.28 1.36 14.02
N LEU A 157 -19.66 1.58 12.84
CA LEU A 157 -18.79 0.62 12.18
C LEU A 157 -17.76 1.35 11.32
N THR A 158 -16.51 0.87 11.36
CA THR A 158 -15.44 1.27 10.43
C THR A 158 -14.83 0.01 9.82
N THR A 159 -14.56 0.03 8.51
CA THR A 159 -13.87 -1.03 7.78
C THR A 159 -12.63 -0.49 7.10
N THR A 160 -11.71 -1.39 6.73
CA THR A 160 -10.44 -1.04 6.05
C THR A 160 -10.30 -1.72 4.69
N ASN A 161 -11.39 -2.24 4.13
CA ASN A 161 -11.40 -2.98 2.86
C ASN A 161 -12.76 -2.86 2.16
N THR A 162 -12.86 -3.45 0.97
CA THR A 162 -14.07 -3.42 0.12
C THR A 162 -15.15 -4.43 0.53
N THR A 163 -14.92 -5.24 1.57
CA THR A 163 -15.89 -6.27 1.95
C THR A 163 -17.17 -5.63 2.49
N GLY A 164 -18.30 -5.99 1.90
CA GLY A 164 -19.61 -5.56 2.38
C GLY A 164 -19.86 -6.01 3.82
N GLN A 165 -20.44 -5.15 4.62
CA GLN A 165 -20.68 -5.36 6.04
C GLN A 165 -22.14 -5.15 6.42
N ARG A 166 -22.51 -5.71 7.56
CA ARG A 166 -23.79 -5.44 8.20
C ARG A 166 -23.55 -4.75 9.53
N ALA A 167 -24.31 -3.69 9.78
CA ALA A 167 -24.35 -3.02 11.07
C ALA A 167 -25.75 -3.16 11.65
N ARG A 168 -25.84 -3.50 12.94
CA ARG A 168 -27.08 -3.52 13.70
C ARG A 168 -27.07 -2.32 14.63
N VAL A 169 -28.12 -1.50 14.59
CA VAL A 169 -28.32 -0.39 15.52
C VAL A 169 -29.63 -0.64 16.24
N GLU A 170 -29.53 -0.88 17.52
CA GLU A 170 -30.63 -1.19 18.41
C GLU A 170 -31.00 0.05 19.21
N PHE A 171 -32.30 0.30 19.36
CA PHE A 171 -32.83 1.40 20.17
C PHE A 171 -33.55 0.82 21.35
N GLY A 172 -33.31 1.36 22.53
CA GLY A 172 -33.96 0.99 23.77
C GLY A 172 -34.71 2.17 24.38
N VAL A 173 -35.91 1.92 24.84
CA VAL A 173 -36.78 2.92 25.49
C VAL A 173 -37.38 2.34 26.78
N LYS A 174 -37.28 3.12 27.88
CA LYS A 174 -37.96 2.83 29.13
C LYS A 174 -39.01 3.90 29.43
N VAL A 175 -40.25 3.48 29.54
CA VAL A 175 -41.40 4.37 29.77
C VAL A 175 -41.65 4.65 31.26
N SER A 176 -42.63 5.50 31.57
CA SER A 176 -43.01 5.86 32.92
C SER A 176 -44.53 6.13 32.97
N PRO A 177 -45.22 5.84 34.08
CA PRO A 177 -46.65 6.09 34.22
C PRO A 177 -47.08 7.54 34.15
N ASP A 178 -46.15 8.50 34.33
CA ASP A 178 -46.39 9.92 34.26
C ASP A 178 -46.11 10.56 32.90
N LEU A 179 -45.91 9.74 31.85
CA LEU A 179 -45.86 10.24 30.49
C LEU A 179 -47.27 10.59 29.98
N ASN A 180 -47.37 11.74 29.31
CA ASN A 180 -48.60 12.11 28.61
C ASN A 180 -48.96 11.07 27.54
N SER A 181 -50.24 10.80 27.36
CA SER A 181 -50.67 9.94 26.26
C SER A 181 -50.41 10.61 24.91
N GLY A 182 -49.97 9.80 23.93
CA GLY A 182 -49.68 10.29 22.59
C GLY A 182 -48.40 9.70 22.05
N THR A 183 -47.89 10.32 21.00
CA THR A 183 -46.72 9.86 20.28
C THR A 183 -45.50 10.70 20.64
N TYR A 184 -44.41 10.02 20.97
CA TYR A 184 -43.07 10.61 21.13
C TYR A 184 -42.20 10.18 19.97
N SER A 185 -41.51 11.11 19.32
CA SER A 185 -40.70 10.81 18.14
C SER A 185 -39.38 11.54 18.09
N LYS A 186 -38.42 10.96 17.38
CA LYS A 186 -37.15 11.57 17.02
C LYS A 186 -36.66 11.02 15.70
N GLN A 187 -36.14 11.89 14.86
CA GLN A 187 -35.44 11.50 13.66
C GLN A 187 -33.99 11.19 13.98
N VAL A 188 -33.51 10.05 13.49
CA VAL A 188 -32.12 9.60 13.59
C VAL A 188 -31.54 9.52 12.20
N LEU A 189 -30.33 10.02 12.05
CA LEU A 189 -29.61 10.09 10.80
C LEU A 189 -28.55 8.99 10.75
N PHE A 190 -28.55 8.18 9.69
CA PHE A 190 -27.47 7.27 9.36
C PHE A 190 -26.66 7.84 8.21
N THR A 191 -25.35 7.80 8.33
CA THR A 191 -24.43 8.33 7.31
C THR A 191 -23.32 7.32 7.05
N ALA A 192 -23.06 7.02 5.77
CA ALA A 192 -21.90 6.24 5.35
C ALA A 192 -20.98 7.12 4.53
N VAL A 193 -19.68 7.12 4.86
CA VAL A 193 -18.64 7.84 4.11
C VAL A 193 -17.50 6.89 3.76
N THR A 194 -16.97 7.02 2.55
CA THR A 194 -15.74 6.33 2.17
C THR A 194 -14.58 6.87 3.01
N ASN A 195 -13.75 5.97 3.53
CA ASN A 195 -12.52 6.40 4.20
C ASN A 195 -11.59 7.07 3.17
N ALA A 196 -10.86 8.07 3.62
CA ALA A 196 -9.85 8.68 2.78
C ALA A 196 -8.81 7.63 2.37
N ALA A 197 -8.41 7.61 1.10
CA ALA A 197 -7.24 6.85 0.69
C ALA A 197 -6.03 7.36 1.49
N PRO A 198 -5.12 6.47 1.96
CA PRO A 198 -3.88 6.90 2.55
C PRO A 198 -3.19 7.85 1.57
N ALA A 199 -2.71 8.96 2.04
CA ALA A 199 -1.87 9.81 1.23
C ALA A 199 -0.58 9.03 0.94
N THR A 200 -0.24 8.83 -0.34
CA THR A 200 0.94 8.11 -0.78
C THR A 200 1.83 9.02 -1.62
N ALA A 201 3.10 8.68 -1.72
CA ALA A 201 4.02 9.33 -2.62
C ALA A 201 4.72 8.29 -3.50
N THR A 202 5.02 8.63 -4.75
CA THR A 202 5.68 7.74 -5.70
C THR A 202 6.88 8.44 -6.32
N PHE A 203 8.04 7.79 -6.26
CA PHE A 203 9.25 8.29 -6.91
C PHE A 203 9.09 8.38 -8.43
N LEU A 204 9.85 9.26 -9.04
CA LEU A 204 10.03 9.30 -10.50
C LEU A 204 10.51 7.94 -11.02
N PRO A 205 10.27 7.62 -12.31
CA PRO A 205 10.92 6.49 -12.98
C PRO A 205 12.43 6.51 -12.76
N GLY A 206 13.03 5.31 -12.58
CA GLY A 206 14.42 5.15 -12.18
C GLY A 206 15.42 5.97 -13.00
N PRO A 207 15.37 6.01 -14.35
CA PRO A 207 16.30 6.81 -15.15
C PRO A 207 16.17 8.33 -14.91
N GLN A 208 14.94 8.82 -14.69
CA GLN A 208 14.71 10.24 -14.37
C GLN A 208 15.20 10.58 -12.97
N PHE A 209 14.87 9.73 -11.98
CA PHE A 209 15.39 9.87 -10.61
C PHE A 209 16.92 9.86 -10.60
N ASN A 210 17.56 8.91 -11.28
CA ASN A 210 19.01 8.77 -11.36
C ASN A 210 19.68 10.03 -11.94
N ASN A 211 19.08 10.63 -12.97
CA ASN A 211 19.59 11.88 -13.55
C ASN A 211 19.54 13.05 -12.55
N LEU A 212 18.47 13.16 -11.74
CA LEU A 212 18.37 14.17 -10.68
C LEU A 212 19.35 13.88 -9.53
N LEU A 213 19.44 12.62 -9.10
CA LEU A 213 20.40 12.18 -8.09
C LEU A 213 21.85 12.54 -8.49
N ALA A 214 22.16 12.37 -9.79
CA ALA A 214 23.45 12.70 -10.36
C ALA A 214 23.84 14.17 -10.25
N ASN A 215 22.87 15.04 -10.31
CA ASN A 215 23.06 16.47 -10.40
C ASN A 215 22.72 17.21 -9.10
N ILE A 216 22.33 16.48 -8.04
CA ILE A 216 21.89 17.09 -6.78
C ILE A 216 23.05 17.76 -6.02
N ALA A 217 24.23 17.15 -6.02
CA ALA A 217 25.44 17.78 -5.50
C ALA A 217 26.07 18.64 -6.61
N PRO A 218 26.39 19.91 -6.34
CA PRO A 218 27.01 20.76 -7.35
C PRO A 218 28.30 20.15 -7.88
N ALA A 219 28.51 20.17 -9.20
CA ALA A 219 29.74 19.68 -9.85
C ALA A 219 31.01 20.39 -9.35
N SER A 220 30.87 21.63 -8.85
CA SER A 220 31.91 22.42 -8.21
C SER A 220 32.10 22.12 -6.73
N SER A 221 31.30 21.19 -6.15
CA SER A 221 31.45 20.84 -4.74
C SER A 221 32.80 20.17 -4.49
N ALA A 222 33.63 20.76 -3.64
CA ALA A 222 34.84 20.12 -3.17
C ALA A 222 34.57 18.86 -2.31
N VAL A 223 33.32 18.67 -1.95
CA VAL A 223 32.86 17.61 -1.05
C VAL A 223 31.76 16.78 -1.78
N PRO A 224 32.12 15.59 -2.28
CA PRO A 224 31.17 14.73 -2.98
C PRO A 224 30.15 14.10 -1.99
N ALA A 225 28.97 13.80 -2.49
CA ALA A 225 27.99 13.02 -1.71
C ALA A 225 28.51 11.59 -1.48
N LYS A 226 28.33 11.09 -0.24
CA LYS A 226 28.74 9.75 0.17
C LYS A 226 27.58 8.88 0.63
N HIS A 227 26.51 9.50 1.09
CA HIS A 227 25.40 8.80 1.72
C HIS A 227 24.08 9.17 1.05
N PHE A 228 23.17 8.22 1.00
CA PHE A 228 21.77 8.42 0.61
C PHE A 228 20.86 7.79 1.66
N LYS A 229 19.91 8.55 2.20
CA LYS A 229 18.97 8.04 3.20
C LYS A 229 17.70 8.90 3.33
N LYS A 230 16.65 8.34 3.95
CA LYS A 230 15.46 9.08 4.37
C LYS A 230 15.80 10.08 5.47
N SER A 231 15.29 11.29 5.38
CA SER A 231 15.30 12.27 6.47
C SER A 231 14.08 12.09 7.38
N THR A 232 14.24 12.32 8.67
CA THR A 232 13.15 12.34 9.65
C THR A 232 12.41 13.68 9.69
N THR A 233 12.97 14.71 9.05
CA THR A 233 12.40 16.06 9.02
C THR A 233 12.36 16.59 7.60
N ALA A 234 11.42 17.51 7.34
CA ALA A 234 11.37 18.24 6.07
C ALA A 234 12.66 19.02 5.82
N PRO A 235 13.03 19.29 4.54
CA PRO A 235 14.16 20.16 4.23
C PRO A 235 13.94 21.55 4.82
N ALA A 236 15.01 22.18 5.33
CA ALA A 236 14.95 23.51 5.94
C ALA A 236 14.37 24.56 4.99
N ASN A 237 14.59 24.41 3.69
CA ASN A 237 13.97 25.21 2.64
C ASN A 237 13.38 24.30 1.56
N ILE A 238 12.09 24.03 1.64
CA ILE A 238 11.37 23.17 0.71
C ILE A 238 11.36 23.72 -0.73
N ALA A 239 11.44 25.05 -0.88
CA ALA A 239 11.43 25.69 -2.20
C ALA A 239 12.72 25.48 -3.01
N THR A 240 13.82 25.11 -2.34
CA THR A 240 15.10 24.80 -2.99
C THR A 240 15.39 23.32 -3.13
N ALA A 241 14.59 22.47 -2.50
CA ALA A 241 14.70 21.02 -2.63
C ALA A 241 14.20 20.56 -3.98
N THR A 242 14.84 19.53 -4.54
CA THR A 242 14.45 18.93 -5.82
C THR A 242 13.26 18.01 -5.62
N VAL A 243 12.18 18.22 -6.38
CA VAL A 243 11.05 17.28 -6.39
C VAL A 243 11.42 16.04 -7.21
N VAL A 244 11.32 14.88 -6.61
CA VAL A 244 11.66 13.56 -7.19
C VAL A 244 10.48 12.59 -7.21
N SER A 245 9.26 13.09 -7.06
CA SER A 245 8.02 12.33 -7.21
C SER A 245 7.39 12.54 -8.58
N THR A 246 6.56 11.58 -9.00
CA THR A 246 5.73 11.70 -10.21
C THR A 246 4.69 12.82 -10.08
N ALA A 247 4.17 13.30 -11.21
CA ALA A 247 3.17 14.37 -11.22
C ALA A 247 1.81 13.94 -10.65
N ASP A 248 1.51 12.65 -10.70
CA ASP A 248 0.31 12.00 -10.14
C ASP A 248 0.52 11.47 -8.72
N SER A 249 1.70 11.69 -8.16
CA SER A 249 2.00 11.38 -6.77
C SER A 249 1.03 12.13 -5.84
N GLY A 250 0.41 11.42 -4.89
CA GLY A 250 -0.51 12.03 -3.92
C GLY A 250 0.16 13.10 -3.05
N ARG A 251 1.46 12.94 -2.79
CA ARG A 251 2.31 13.90 -2.07
C ARG A 251 3.68 13.99 -2.75
N PRO A 252 4.33 15.17 -2.71
CA PRO A 252 5.67 15.31 -3.26
C PRO A 252 6.71 14.57 -2.41
N ILE A 253 7.76 14.12 -3.10
CA ILE A 253 9.01 13.65 -2.49
C ILE A 253 10.07 14.68 -2.81
N TYR A 254 10.74 15.17 -1.79
CA TYR A 254 11.80 16.16 -1.90
C TYR A 254 13.15 15.50 -1.69
N MET A 255 14.16 15.91 -2.46
CA MET A 255 15.53 15.45 -2.34
C MET A 255 16.47 16.67 -2.28
N TRP A 256 17.47 16.61 -1.40
CA TRP A 256 18.49 17.66 -1.28
C TRP A 256 19.84 17.08 -0.84
N TYR A 257 20.89 17.81 -1.08
CA TYR A 257 22.24 17.47 -0.64
C TYR A 257 22.65 18.34 0.55
N ASP A 258 23.13 17.71 1.61
CA ASP A 258 23.77 18.36 2.75
C ASP A 258 25.28 18.15 2.65
N ASN A 259 26.04 19.26 2.52
CA ASN A 259 27.49 19.24 2.36
C ASN A 259 28.23 19.06 3.67
N VAL A 260 27.59 19.19 4.83
CA VAL A 260 28.22 19.05 6.16
C VAL A 260 28.48 17.57 6.44
N ASP A 261 27.47 16.73 6.26
CA ASP A 261 27.57 15.29 6.47
C ASP A 261 27.68 14.47 5.16
N GLN A 262 27.78 15.15 4.01
CA GLN A 262 27.94 14.56 2.68
C GLN A 262 26.78 13.63 2.29
N THR A 263 25.57 13.95 2.76
CA THR A 263 24.39 13.10 2.58
C THR A 263 23.41 13.68 1.59
N ILE A 264 22.92 12.84 0.69
CA ILE A 264 21.70 13.11 -0.08
C ILE A 264 20.53 12.58 0.73
N TYR A 265 19.70 13.51 1.18
CA TYR A 265 18.48 13.21 1.89
C TYR A 265 17.30 13.21 0.95
N TRP A 266 16.31 12.37 1.27
CA TRP A 266 14.98 12.48 0.72
C TRP A 266 13.92 12.49 1.84
N TRP A 267 12.79 13.11 1.58
CA TRP A 267 11.69 13.24 2.53
C TRP A 267 10.35 13.42 1.81
N SER A 268 9.30 12.90 2.40
CA SER A 268 7.90 13.19 2.09
C SER A 268 7.12 13.37 3.38
N GLU A 269 6.02 14.11 3.34
CA GLU A 269 5.14 14.27 4.50
C GLU A 269 4.33 13.01 4.84
N VAL A 270 4.42 11.97 4.00
CA VAL A 270 3.75 10.68 4.18
C VAL A 270 4.77 9.57 4.35
N ASP A 271 4.37 8.52 5.08
CA ASP A 271 5.23 7.35 5.31
C ASP A 271 5.13 6.32 4.18
N ASP A 272 3.95 6.22 3.53
CA ASP A 272 3.73 5.31 2.40
C ASP A 272 4.35 5.87 1.11
N VAL A 273 5.64 5.63 0.95
CA VAL A 273 6.42 6.09 -0.20
C VAL A 273 6.83 4.90 -1.07
N PHE A 274 6.39 4.91 -2.33
CA PHE A 274 6.62 3.84 -3.29
C PHE A 274 7.72 4.19 -4.30
N ALA A 275 8.53 3.19 -4.63
CA ALA A 275 9.34 3.23 -5.83
C ALA A 275 8.44 3.15 -7.08
N ASN A 276 8.89 3.70 -8.20
CA ASN A 276 8.18 3.61 -9.46
C ASN A 276 8.16 2.17 -10.00
N GLU A 277 7.14 1.80 -10.75
CA GLU A 277 7.06 0.50 -11.44
C GLU A 277 8.30 0.25 -12.30
N ASP A 278 8.78 1.29 -13.00
CA ASP A 278 10.09 1.31 -13.66
C ASP A 278 11.13 1.97 -12.76
N SER A 279 11.81 1.18 -11.96
CA SER A 279 12.94 1.59 -11.14
C SER A 279 14.30 1.24 -11.78
N SER A 280 14.31 1.01 -13.10
CA SER A 280 15.56 0.70 -13.81
C SER A 280 16.61 1.80 -13.60
N SER A 281 17.86 1.41 -13.41
CA SER A 281 18.98 2.32 -13.20
C SER A 281 18.86 3.30 -12.02
N MET A 282 17.89 3.16 -11.11
CA MET A 282 17.56 4.16 -10.08
C MET A 282 18.77 4.60 -9.27
N PHE A 283 19.66 3.66 -8.91
CA PHE A 283 20.89 3.92 -8.18
C PHE A 283 22.14 3.48 -8.99
N SER A 284 22.03 3.40 -10.31
CA SER A 284 23.18 3.04 -11.13
C SER A 284 24.26 4.13 -11.12
N TYR A 285 25.52 3.71 -11.10
CA TYR A 285 26.66 4.60 -11.27
C TYR A 285 27.03 4.68 -12.75
N THR A 286 26.88 5.86 -13.35
CA THR A 286 27.35 6.11 -14.71
C THR A 286 28.64 6.92 -14.68
N TYR A 287 29.68 6.47 -15.40
CA TYR A 287 30.99 7.12 -15.42
C TYR A 287 30.89 8.65 -15.61
N GLY A 288 31.47 9.39 -14.68
CA GLY A 288 31.68 10.84 -14.76
C GLY A 288 30.54 11.72 -14.26
N ARG A 289 29.46 11.19 -13.74
CA ARG A 289 28.30 12.00 -13.36
C ARG A 289 27.89 11.96 -11.88
N HIS A 290 28.48 11.09 -11.04
CA HIS A 290 28.05 10.96 -9.65
C HIS A 290 29.21 10.93 -8.66
N SER A 291 28.94 11.47 -7.49
CA SER A 291 29.66 11.08 -6.29
C SER A 291 29.44 9.58 -6.06
N LYS A 292 30.51 8.85 -5.78
CA LYS A 292 30.42 7.46 -5.39
C LYS A 292 29.79 7.41 -4.00
N LEU A 293 28.59 6.88 -3.90
CA LEU A 293 28.00 6.63 -2.60
C LEU A 293 28.78 5.54 -1.87
N ASP A 294 29.11 5.80 -0.61
CA ASP A 294 29.71 4.80 0.30
C ASP A 294 28.59 3.98 0.96
N THR A 295 27.44 4.60 1.22
CA THR A 295 26.26 3.94 1.79
C THR A 295 24.97 4.33 1.06
N LEU A 296 24.05 3.37 0.97
CA LEU A 296 22.75 3.51 0.38
C LEU A 296 21.73 2.87 1.33
N ASP A 297 20.93 3.72 2.00
CA ASP A 297 19.83 3.28 2.86
C ASP A 297 18.51 3.39 2.08
N LEU A 298 17.90 2.25 1.80
CA LEU A 298 16.63 2.12 1.09
C LEU A 298 15.42 2.04 2.03
N SER A 299 15.63 2.15 3.33
CA SER A 299 14.55 2.11 4.30
C SER A 299 13.51 3.22 4.04
N GLY A 300 12.24 2.87 4.18
CA GLY A 300 11.12 3.77 3.91
C GLY A 300 10.73 3.89 2.43
N ILE A 301 11.39 3.15 1.51
CA ILE A 301 10.99 3.04 0.10
C ILE A 301 10.31 1.69 -0.11
N ASN A 302 9.03 1.68 -0.36
CA ASN A 302 8.28 0.47 -0.65
C ASN A 302 8.42 0.10 -2.13
N THR A 303 8.99 -1.07 -2.41
CA THR A 303 9.27 -1.54 -3.77
C THR A 303 8.27 -2.60 -4.28
N ILE A 304 7.17 -2.84 -3.55
CA ILE A 304 6.17 -3.86 -3.90
C ILE A 304 5.60 -3.71 -5.33
N ASN A 305 5.51 -2.48 -5.85
CA ASN A 305 4.95 -2.20 -7.17
C ASN A 305 5.98 -2.26 -8.30
N VAL A 306 7.27 -2.49 -7.98
CA VAL A 306 8.34 -2.47 -8.98
C VAL A 306 8.29 -3.72 -9.84
N LYS A 307 8.31 -3.55 -11.16
CA LYS A 307 8.43 -4.62 -12.16
C LYS A 307 9.79 -4.63 -12.84
N ASN A 308 10.42 -3.47 -12.97
CA ASN A 308 11.70 -3.35 -13.66
C ASN A 308 12.77 -2.81 -12.71
N MET A 309 13.73 -3.66 -12.34
CA MET A 309 14.96 -3.32 -11.59
C MET A 309 16.23 -3.52 -12.44
N SER A 310 16.12 -3.46 -13.76
CA SER A 310 17.31 -3.58 -14.61
C SER A 310 18.31 -2.46 -14.26
N ARG A 311 19.61 -2.83 -14.13
CA ARG A 311 20.70 -1.90 -13.78
C ARG A 311 20.51 -1.15 -12.46
N PHE A 312 19.66 -1.60 -11.54
CA PHE A 312 19.29 -0.87 -10.33
C PHE A 312 20.52 -0.42 -9.51
N PHE A 313 21.51 -1.29 -9.34
CA PHE A 313 22.80 -1.02 -8.67
C PHE A 313 24.00 -1.06 -9.61
N PHE A 314 23.80 -0.94 -10.91
CA PHE A 314 24.87 -1.08 -11.90
C PHE A 314 26.06 -0.13 -11.63
N GLY A 315 27.29 -0.65 -11.67
CA GLY A 315 28.51 0.11 -11.53
C GLY A 315 28.87 0.57 -10.12
N ASN A 316 28.10 0.22 -9.10
CA ASN A 316 28.32 0.66 -7.72
C ASN A 316 29.55 0.00 -7.05
N LYS A 317 29.99 0.62 -5.93
CA LYS A 317 31.11 0.17 -5.09
C LYS A 317 30.71 0.03 -3.62
N LEU A 318 29.42 -0.10 -3.34
CA LEU A 318 28.87 -0.22 -1.98
C LEU A 318 29.43 -1.49 -1.31
N GLN A 319 30.01 -1.35 -0.09
CA GLN A 319 30.60 -2.48 0.63
C GLN A 319 29.61 -3.19 1.55
N ASN A 320 28.57 -2.49 1.98
CA ASN A 320 27.55 -3.03 2.92
C ASN A 320 26.15 -2.68 2.41
N LEU A 321 25.80 -3.22 1.24
CA LEU A 321 24.47 -3.03 0.66
C LEU A 321 23.47 -3.93 1.39
N ASP A 322 22.53 -3.33 2.11
CA ASP A 322 21.40 -4.05 2.71
C ASP A 322 20.23 -4.15 1.72
N LEU A 323 19.83 -5.38 1.41
CA LEU A 323 18.71 -5.68 0.51
C LEU A 323 17.40 -5.95 1.25
N LEU A 324 17.39 -5.92 2.59
CA LEU A 324 16.21 -6.25 3.40
C LEU A 324 15.01 -5.34 3.12
N ALA A 325 15.29 -4.09 2.74
CA ALA A 325 14.26 -3.11 2.39
C ALA A 325 13.60 -3.35 1.03
N LEU A 326 14.17 -4.24 0.17
CA LEU A 326 13.65 -4.50 -1.16
C LEU A 326 12.62 -5.63 -1.15
N ASP A 327 11.39 -5.31 -1.49
CA ASP A 327 10.38 -6.30 -1.87
C ASP A 327 10.41 -6.51 -3.39
N THR A 328 10.98 -7.64 -3.82
CA THR A 328 11.18 -7.94 -5.25
C THR A 328 10.18 -8.97 -5.80
N ARG A 329 9.13 -9.32 -5.05
CA ARG A 329 8.17 -10.36 -5.44
C ARG A 329 7.44 -10.11 -6.76
N ASN A 330 7.32 -8.86 -7.19
CA ASN A 330 6.66 -8.47 -8.44
C ASN A 330 7.63 -8.07 -9.56
N VAL A 331 8.94 -8.19 -9.31
CA VAL A 331 9.97 -7.81 -10.30
C VAL A 331 10.05 -8.86 -11.41
N GLU A 332 9.96 -8.40 -12.65
CA GLU A 332 10.03 -9.20 -13.86
C GLU A 332 11.40 -9.09 -14.54
N ASN A 333 12.10 -7.97 -14.37
CA ASN A 333 13.39 -7.71 -15.01
C ASN A 333 14.45 -7.31 -13.98
N MET A 334 15.51 -8.14 -13.87
CA MET A 334 16.70 -7.89 -13.05
C MET A 334 17.99 -7.85 -13.90
N SER A 335 17.87 -7.61 -15.21
CA SER A 335 19.05 -7.58 -16.10
C SER A 335 20.04 -6.51 -15.65
N TYR A 336 21.32 -6.83 -15.67
CA TYR A 336 22.43 -5.94 -15.25
C TYR A 336 22.34 -5.41 -13.80
N MET A 337 21.46 -5.93 -12.92
CA MET A 337 21.16 -5.32 -11.60
C MET A 337 22.42 -5.06 -10.79
N PHE A 338 23.38 -5.96 -10.80
CA PHE A 338 24.68 -5.87 -10.14
C PHE A 338 25.85 -5.87 -11.14
N GLY A 339 25.61 -5.53 -12.40
CA GLY A 339 26.66 -5.44 -13.41
C GLY A 339 27.71 -4.37 -13.01
N LEU A 340 28.98 -4.64 -13.28
CA LEU A 340 30.13 -3.76 -12.90
C LEU A 340 30.17 -3.43 -11.40
N PHE A 341 29.49 -4.20 -10.56
CA PHE A 341 29.49 -3.95 -9.11
C PHE A 341 30.84 -4.36 -8.51
N ASN A 342 31.51 -3.41 -7.86
CA ASN A 342 32.84 -3.63 -7.34
C ASN A 342 32.85 -3.62 -5.81
N SER A 343 32.56 -4.75 -5.21
CA SER A 343 32.63 -4.98 -3.76
C SER A 343 33.30 -6.31 -3.47
N THR A 344 34.02 -6.39 -2.38
CA THR A 344 34.58 -7.65 -1.86
C THR A 344 33.59 -8.43 -1.01
N ILE A 345 32.42 -7.83 -0.70
CA ILE A 345 31.35 -8.43 0.10
C ILE A 345 30.13 -8.61 -0.80
N LEU A 346 29.70 -9.84 -0.99
CA LEU A 346 28.45 -10.16 -1.66
C LEU A 346 27.29 -9.76 -0.72
N PRO A 347 26.34 -8.92 -1.16
CA PRO A 347 25.10 -8.67 -0.41
C PRO A 347 24.34 -9.96 -0.13
N ASP A 348 23.51 -9.99 0.91
CA ASP A 348 22.66 -11.14 1.19
C ASP A 348 21.56 -11.29 0.12
N LEU A 349 21.88 -12.00 -0.97
CA LEU A 349 20.98 -12.23 -2.10
C LEU A 349 19.77 -13.10 -1.74
N THR A 350 19.77 -13.76 -0.56
CA THR A 350 18.59 -14.55 -0.11
C THR A 350 17.39 -13.66 0.19
N LYS A 351 17.58 -12.35 0.27
CA LYS A 351 16.50 -11.35 0.44
C LYS A 351 15.75 -11.08 -0.85
N LEU A 352 16.31 -11.45 -2.01
CA LEU A 352 15.64 -11.24 -3.30
C LEU A 352 14.65 -12.38 -3.59
N ASN A 353 13.40 -12.02 -3.82
CA ASN A 353 12.42 -12.94 -4.40
C ASN A 353 12.56 -12.90 -5.93
N THR A 354 12.92 -14.01 -6.55
CA THR A 354 13.16 -14.09 -7.99
C THR A 354 12.06 -14.84 -8.74
N GLY A 355 10.99 -15.29 -8.06
CA GLY A 355 9.98 -16.17 -8.62
C GLY A 355 9.19 -15.60 -9.81
N ASN A 356 9.11 -14.28 -9.96
CA ASN A 356 8.46 -13.64 -11.11
C ASN A 356 9.44 -13.10 -12.16
N VAL A 357 10.75 -13.23 -11.94
CA VAL A 357 11.76 -12.71 -12.85
C VAL A 357 11.80 -13.49 -14.14
N LYS A 358 11.77 -12.78 -15.27
CA LYS A 358 11.85 -13.30 -16.63
C LYS A 358 13.22 -13.06 -17.26
N ASP A 359 13.85 -11.94 -16.94
CA ASP A 359 15.14 -11.52 -17.51
C ASP A 359 16.19 -11.33 -16.41
N MET A 360 17.21 -12.19 -16.41
CA MET A 360 18.42 -12.12 -15.59
C MET A 360 19.70 -11.88 -16.43
N SER A 361 19.54 -11.40 -17.66
CA SER A 361 20.67 -11.20 -18.57
C SER A 361 21.69 -10.25 -17.96
N TYR A 362 22.96 -10.64 -18.00
CA TYR A 362 24.08 -9.82 -17.51
C TYR A 362 23.98 -9.37 -16.04
N MET A 363 23.14 -10.03 -15.21
CA MET A 363 22.85 -9.57 -13.83
C MET A 363 24.12 -9.30 -13.02
N PHE A 364 25.17 -10.08 -13.21
CA PHE A 364 26.44 -9.99 -12.49
C PHE A 364 27.65 -9.78 -13.44
N ILE A 365 27.40 -9.27 -14.67
CA ILE A 365 28.52 -9.02 -15.62
C ILE A 365 29.60 -8.15 -14.98
N SER A 366 30.86 -8.58 -15.06
CA SER A 366 32.00 -7.87 -14.50
C SER A 366 31.87 -7.48 -13.03
N ALA A 367 31.02 -8.18 -12.28
CA ALA A 367 30.88 -7.98 -10.83
C ALA A 367 32.09 -8.61 -10.10
N ASN A 368 32.64 -7.90 -9.14
CA ASN A 368 33.82 -8.34 -8.40
C ASN A 368 33.43 -8.93 -7.04
N PHE A 369 32.68 -10.06 -7.06
CA PHE A 369 32.36 -10.82 -5.84
C PHE A 369 33.27 -12.07 -5.77
N PRO A 370 33.62 -12.55 -4.56
CA PRO A 370 34.54 -13.68 -4.40
C PRO A 370 33.94 -15.02 -4.80
N SER A 371 32.65 -15.20 -4.69
CA SER A 371 31.91 -16.41 -5.07
C SER A 371 30.41 -16.14 -5.17
N PHE A 372 29.70 -17.07 -5.86
CA PHE A 372 28.24 -17.08 -5.91
C PHE A 372 27.71 -18.43 -5.43
N ASP A 373 26.79 -18.40 -4.46
CA ASP A 373 25.89 -19.51 -4.13
C ASP A 373 24.45 -19.05 -4.30
N LEU A 374 23.85 -19.38 -5.46
CA LEU A 374 22.54 -18.90 -5.87
C LEU A 374 21.50 -20.02 -5.96
N ARG A 375 21.72 -21.14 -5.24
CA ARG A 375 20.77 -22.26 -5.20
C ARG A 375 19.37 -21.87 -4.73
N HIS A 376 19.28 -20.78 -3.97
CA HIS A 376 18.01 -20.24 -3.45
C HIS A 376 17.22 -19.42 -4.47
N PHE A 377 17.80 -19.07 -5.62
CA PHE A 377 17.06 -18.36 -6.67
C PHE A 377 15.98 -19.26 -7.26
N ASP A 378 14.77 -18.77 -7.30
CA ASP A 378 13.68 -19.38 -8.03
C ASP A 378 13.74 -18.92 -9.50
N THR A 379 14.08 -19.86 -10.38
CA THR A 379 14.37 -19.57 -11.80
C THR A 379 13.30 -20.10 -12.76
N HIS A 380 12.19 -20.67 -12.23
CA HIS A 380 11.18 -21.35 -13.05
C HIS A 380 10.48 -20.47 -14.08
N ASN A 381 10.52 -19.12 -13.90
CA ASN A 381 9.96 -18.15 -14.84
C ASN A 381 11.00 -17.47 -15.74
N VAL A 382 12.28 -17.70 -15.51
CA VAL A 382 13.34 -17.01 -16.25
C VAL A 382 13.42 -17.49 -17.69
N GLU A 383 13.33 -16.55 -18.62
CA GLU A 383 13.35 -16.78 -20.07
C GLU A 383 14.74 -16.59 -20.68
N THR A 384 15.56 -15.70 -20.09
CA THR A 384 16.95 -15.45 -20.55
C THR A 384 17.90 -15.21 -19.37
N MET A 385 19.11 -15.79 -19.50
CA MET A 385 20.25 -15.61 -18.60
C MET A 385 21.53 -15.27 -19.39
N HIS A 386 21.37 -14.65 -20.55
CA HIS A 386 22.48 -14.27 -21.42
C HIS A 386 23.57 -13.54 -20.65
N GLY A 387 24.81 -14.01 -20.71
CA GLY A 387 25.96 -13.36 -20.11
C GLY A 387 25.90 -13.11 -18.60
N MET A 388 25.02 -13.81 -17.85
CA MET A 388 24.72 -13.49 -16.44
C MET A 388 25.96 -13.34 -15.56
N PHE A 389 27.00 -14.14 -15.77
CA PHE A 389 28.27 -14.13 -15.01
C PHE A 389 29.47 -13.83 -15.89
N THR A 390 29.29 -13.21 -17.05
CA THR A 390 30.41 -12.84 -17.93
C THR A 390 31.41 -11.96 -17.19
N GLN A 391 32.71 -12.32 -17.24
CA GLN A 391 33.83 -11.52 -16.68
C GLN A 391 33.74 -11.24 -15.19
N THR A 392 33.13 -12.10 -14.36
CA THR A 392 33.12 -11.89 -12.91
C THR A 392 34.48 -12.17 -12.28
N GLY A 393 34.70 -11.61 -11.07
CA GLY A 393 35.88 -11.90 -10.26
C GLY A 393 35.78 -13.19 -9.43
N ALA A 394 34.70 -13.94 -9.55
CA ALA A 394 34.39 -15.08 -8.69
C ALA A 394 35.33 -16.25 -8.89
N THR A 395 35.66 -16.96 -7.80
CA THR A 395 36.41 -18.22 -7.85
C THR A 395 35.51 -19.46 -7.91
N SER A 396 34.24 -19.34 -7.49
CA SER A 396 33.27 -20.43 -7.56
C SER A 396 31.86 -19.93 -7.84
N ILE A 397 31.07 -20.71 -8.59
CA ILE A 397 29.68 -20.39 -8.94
C ILE A 397 28.85 -21.67 -8.74
N ASN A 398 27.91 -21.64 -7.80
CA ASN A 398 27.02 -22.74 -7.51
C ASN A 398 25.56 -22.37 -7.84
N LEU A 399 25.00 -23.05 -8.85
CA LEU A 399 23.64 -22.86 -9.39
C LEU A 399 22.87 -24.18 -9.36
N SER A 400 23.29 -25.15 -8.55
CA SER A 400 22.68 -26.48 -8.56
C SER A 400 21.19 -26.43 -8.23
N GLY A 401 20.42 -27.26 -8.92
CA GLY A 401 18.98 -27.42 -8.72
C GLY A 401 18.09 -26.40 -9.42
N TRP A 402 18.64 -25.50 -10.23
CA TRP A 402 17.82 -24.50 -10.94
C TRP A 402 16.82 -25.14 -11.89
N ASP A 403 15.60 -24.61 -11.92
CA ASP A 403 14.57 -24.94 -12.89
C ASP A 403 14.61 -23.92 -14.04
N VAL A 404 15.23 -24.28 -15.12
CA VAL A 404 15.42 -23.42 -16.31
C VAL A 404 14.62 -23.88 -17.51
N ARG A 405 13.48 -24.57 -17.30
CA ARG A 405 12.64 -25.10 -18.38
C ARG A 405 12.01 -24.04 -19.27
N LYS A 406 11.92 -22.78 -18.84
CA LYS A 406 11.48 -21.67 -19.69
C LYS A 406 12.64 -20.96 -20.38
N ASN A 407 13.86 -21.18 -19.91
CA ASN A 407 15.04 -20.53 -20.45
C ASN A 407 15.45 -21.22 -21.75
N ARG A 408 15.68 -20.43 -22.79
CA ARG A 408 16.19 -20.89 -24.08
C ARG A 408 17.59 -20.45 -24.40
N ASP A 409 18.13 -19.50 -23.61
CA ASP A 409 19.33 -18.76 -23.92
C ASP A 409 20.25 -18.61 -22.70
N VAL A 410 21.36 -19.35 -22.70
CA VAL A 410 22.47 -19.20 -21.75
C VAL A 410 23.76 -18.79 -22.48
N LEU A 411 23.64 -18.10 -23.62
CA LEU A 411 24.78 -17.58 -24.37
C LEU A 411 25.74 -16.82 -23.47
N GLU A 412 27.01 -17.08 -23.60
CA GLU A 412 28.09 -16.38 -22.91
C GLU A 412 28.00 -16.34 -21.36
N MET A 413 27.12 -17.16 -20.75
CA MET A 413 26.78 -17.04 -19.34
C MET A 413 27.99 -16.98 -18.41
N PHE A 414 29.04 -17.76 -18.68
CA PHE A 414 30.28 -17.78 -17.88
C PHE A 414 31.49 -17.27 -18.64
N ARG A 415 31.33 -16.66 -19.81
CA ARG A 415 32.43 -16.27 -20.69
C ARG A 415 33.44 -15.38 -19.99
N SER A 416 34.74 -15.58 -20.30
CA SER A 416 35.89 -14.74 -19.94
C SER A 416 36.07 -14.55 -18.41
N ASN A 417 35.74 -15.57 -17.60
CA ASN A 417 35.99 -15.59 -16.17
C ASN A 417 37.42 -16.07 -15.88
N GLN A 418 38.29 -15.12 -15.57
CA GLN A 418 39.73 -15.38 -15.40
C GLN A 418 40.09 -16.09 -14.09
N SER A 419 39.19 -16.06 -13.08
CA SER A 419 39.44 -16.55 -11.72
C SER A 419 38.61 -17.77 -11.35
N VAL A 420 37.57 -18.11 -12.12
CA VAL A 420 36.64 -19.16 -11.77
C VAL A 420 37.30 -20.54 -11.86
N LYS A 421 37.22 -21.30 -10.76
CA LYS A 421 37.78 -22.64 -10.62
C LYS A 421 36.69 -23.71 -10.69
N THR A 422 35.53 -23.43 -10.13
CA THR A 422 34.44 -24.40 -10.05
C THR A 422 33.10 -23.80 -10.47
N ILE A 423 32.33 -24.55 -11.29
CA ILE A 423 30.98 -24.23 -11.69
C ILE A 423 30.11 -25.45 -11.40
N ASP A 424 29.05 -25.29 -10.61
CA ASP A 424 28.08 -26.38 -10.37
C ASP A 424 26.71 -26.03 -10.94
N MET A 425 26.26 -26.78 -11.93
CA MET A 425 24.96 -26.72 -12.59
C MET A 425 24.21 -28.04 -12.43
N SER A 426 24.59 -28.86 -11.45
CA SER A 426 23.95 -30.17 -11.24
C SER A 426 22.45 -30.02 -10.93
N GLY A 427 21.66 -30.95 -11.43
CA GLY A 427 20.23 -31.01 -11.22
C GLY A 427 19.42 -29.93 -11.95
N TRP A 428 20.02 -29.26 -12.94
CA TRP A 428 19.27 -28.34 -13.80
C TRP A 428 18.16 -29.05 -14.54
N LYS A 429 16.98 -28.45 -14.60
CA LYS A 429 15.87 -28.84 -15.46
C LYS A 429 15.87 -27.93 -16.68
N ASN A 430 16.55 -28.33 -17.77
CA ASN A 430 16.85 -27.45 -18.89
C ASN A 430 16.36 -27.99 -20.26
N ASP A 431 15.20 -28.64 -20.25
CA ASP A 431 14.66 -29.31 -21.45
C ASP A 431 14.34 -28.37 -22.62
N SER A 432 14.25 -27.06 -22.40
CA SER A 432 13.93 -26.06 -23.44
C SER A 432 15.15 -25.30 -23.96
N LEU A 433 16.35 -25.60 -23.48
CA LEU A 433 17.57 -24.88 -23.85
C LEU A 433 17.91 -25.07 -25.33
N GLU A 434 18.06 -23.97 -26.07
CA GLU A 434 18.36 -23.95 -27.50
C GLU A 434 19.75 -23.36 -27.80
N LEU A 435 20.20 -22.36 -27.06
CA LEU A 435 21.40 -21.58 -27.35
C LEU A 435 22.36 -21.61 -26.16
N MET A 436 23.58 -22.14 -26.41
CA MET A 436 24.65 -22.21 -25.42
C MET A 436 26.03 -21.82 -25.99
N ASP A 437 26.05 -20.98 -27.05
CA ASP A 437 27.31 -20.53 -27.64
C ASP A 437 28.18 -19.80 -26.62
N SER A 438 29.45 -20.10 -26.62
CA SER A 438 30.46 -19.52 -25.72
C SER A 438 30.15 -19.68 -24.21
N LEU A 439 29.25 -20.58 -23.80
CA LEU A 439 28.81 -20.75 -22.41
C LEU A 439 29.95 -20.84 -21.41
N PHE A 440 30.97 -21.66 -21.69
CA PHE A 440 32.18 -21.86 -20.89
C PHE A 440 33.45 -21.41 -21.63
N SER A 441 33.34 -20.39 -22.46
CA SER A 441 34.48 -19.89 -23.24
C SER A 441 35.42 -19.01 -22.42
N ASP A 442 36.73 -19.19 -22.59
CA ASP A 442 37.78 -18.37 -22.00
C ASP A 442 37.76 -18.40 -20.44
N LEU A 443 37.95 -19.62 -19.90
CA LEU A 443 38.01 -19.93 -18.47
C LEU A 443 39.38 -20.53 -18.09
N PRO A 444 40.46 -19.76 -18.07
CA PRO A 444 41.84 -20.28 -17.94
C PRO A 444 42.12 -20.89 -16.56
N ALA A 445 41.42 -20.55 -15.50
CA ALA A 445 41.61 -21.09 -14.16
C ALA A 445 40.69 -22.25 -13.81
N LEU A 446 39.82 -22.68 -14.72
CA LEU A 446 38.79 -23.67 -14.47
C LEU A 446 39.37 -25.05 -14.14
N GLU A 447 38.97 -25.59 -12.96
CA GLU A 447 39.39 -26.90 -12.47
C GLU A 447 38.25 -27.93 -12.64
N SER A 448 37.00 -27.54 -12.49
CA SER A 448 35.86 -28.46 -12.64
C SER A 448 34.55 -27.79 -13.00
N ILE A 449 33.71 -28.51 -13.76
CA ILE A 449 32.29 -28.20 -14.04
C ILE A 449 31.46 -29.43 -13.67
N ASN A 450 30.43 -29.25 -12.84
CA ASN A 450 29.47 -30.30 -12.53
C ASN A 450 28.20 -30.12 -13.38
N LEU A 451 27.97 -30.98 -14.34
CA LEU A 451 26.82 -31.00 -15.26
C LEU A 451 25.89 -32.21 -15.01
N THR A 452 25.94 -32.82 -13.82
CA THR A 452 25.09 -33.98 -13.50
C THR A 452 23.61 -33.63 -13.68
N GLY A 453 22.93 -34.30 -14.61
CA GLY A 453 21.52 -34.06 -14.93
C GLY A 453 21.27 -33.00 -16.01
N PHE A 454 22.32 -32.29 -16.48
CA PHE A 454 22.20 -31.34 -17.58
C PHE A 454 21.93 -32.04 -18.89
N THR A 455 20.98 -31.58 -19.71
CA THR A 455 20.60 -32.17 -21.00
C THR A 455 20.89 -31.20 -22.15
N THR A 456 21.19 -31.78 -23.34
CA THR A 456 21.44 -30.96 -24.54
C THR A 456 20.54 -31.36 -25.71
N ASN A 457 19.45 -32.08 -25.43
CA ASN A 457 18.59 -32.67 -26.46
C ASN A 457 17.97 -31.66 -27.44
N ASN A 458 17.71 -30.44 -26.98
CA ASN A 458 17.09 -29.36 -27.78
C ASN A 458 18.08 -28.27 -28.18
N VAL A 459 19.36 -28.40 -27.81
CA VAL A 459 20.38 -27.41 -28.13
C VAL A 459 20.65 -27.42 -29.65
N ARG A 460 20.52 -26.22 -30.25
CA ARG A 460 20.71 -25.98 -31.68
C ARG A 460 22.03 -25.31 -32.02
N SER A 461 22.56 -24.52 -31.04
CA SER A 461 23.83 -23.81 -31.19
C SER A 461 24.67 -23.94 -29.92
N PHE A 462 25.94 -24.35 -30.14
CA PHE A 462 26.95 -24.50 -29.09
C PHE A 462 28.37 -24.13 -29.61
N THR A 463 28.42 -23.11 -30.47
CA THR A 463 29.69 -22.63 -31.05
C THR A 463 30.61 -22.07 -29.95
N GLN A 464 31.85 -22.50 -29.92
CA GLN A 464 32.87 -22.06 -28.95
C GLN A 464 32.53 -22.34 -27.48
N THR A 465 31.56 -23.17 -27.17
CA THR A 465 31.09 -23.47 -25.81
C THR A 465 32.21 -23.84 -24.85
N PHE A 466 33.19 -24.60 -25.28
CA PHE A 466 34.36 -25.06 -24.49
C PHE A 466 35.68 -24.51 -25.02
N SER A 467 35.69 -23.33 -25.64
CA SER A 467 36.91 -22.75 -26.20
C SER A 467 37.80 -22.14 -25.13
N LYS A 468 39.12 -22.20 -25.29
CA LYS A 468 40.13 -21.63 -24.38
C LYS A 468 39.97 -22.08 -22.93
N LEU A 469 39.71 -23.34 -22.70
CA LEU A 469 39.79 -24.00 -21.41
C LEU A 469 41.21 -24.44 -21.08
N PRO A 470 41.57 -24.68 -19.79
CA PRO A 470 42.83 -25.32 -19.40
C PRO A 470 43.01 -26.68 -20.11
N ARG A 471 44.27 -27.04 -20.35
CA ARG A 471 44.61 -28.38 -20.90
C ARG A 471 44.64 -29.42 -19.81
#